data_bb4f9c616ea4b9c2b18ceababce211db
#
_entry.id   bb4f9c616ea4b9c2b18ceababce211db
#
_cell.length_a   1.000
_cell.length_b   1.000
_cell.length_c   1.000
_cell.angle_alpha   90.00
_cell.angle_beta   90.00
_cell.angle_gamma   90.00
#
_symmetry.space_group_name_H-M   'P 1'
#
loop_
_entity.id
_entity.type
_entity.pdbx_description
1 polymer ?
#
loop_
_entity_poly.entity_id
_entity_poly.type
_entity_poly.pdbx_seq_one_letter_code
_entity_poly.pdbx_strand_id
1 'polypeptide(L)'
;MSVEQFGRKVSLIIGFDSGDALDLSELRIVFRVQRGDLQTPNSARIRVYNVSDDTAQKVEREYSRVVLQAGYEGNYGIIFDGSLVQVRRGRESQTETYLDITAADGDMAYNFAVVNTTLAAGSTPEDHVKVCTAAMVKFGVGEGYRPDLGGRPLPRGKVMFGMARDYLETVARSTQTLWSIQDGKVQMVPETSYAPGEIPDINYQSGMVGLPEQTQNGITVKMLLNPSIKIGRLIHLNNASVQQYEYSLANDQQAENQKIALQNKFNSDGYYYVMSSEIWGDTRGTDWYTEVICLAVDATPINPDLLNKAEQGATGPVPPKLGVIKPYG
;
A
#
# COMPACT_ATOMS: atom_id res chain seq x y z
N MET A 1 -6.60 -20.22 -10.69
CA MET A 1 -6.16 -21.36 -9.85
C MET A 1 -6.39 -20.97 -8.41
N SER A 2 -7.13 -21.76 -7.62
CA SER A 2 -7.26 -21.50 -6.19
C SER A 2 -5.89 -21.70 -5.54
N VAL A 3 -5.32 -20.64 -5.01
CA VAL A 3 -4.07 -20.74 -4.24
C VAL A 3 -4.43 -21.38 -2.91
N GLU A 4 -3.87 -22.54 -2.62
CA GLU A 4 -4.07 -23.21 -1.34
C GLU A 4 -3.50 -22.32 -0.23
N GLN A 5 -4.35 -21.90 0.71
CA GLN A 5 -3.96 -21.06 1.85
C GLN A 5 -3.68 -21.95 3.07
N PHE A 6 -2.63 -22.77 2.94
CA PHE A 6 -2.19 -23.70 3.97
C PHE A 6 -0.71 -23.47 4.29
N GLY A 7 -0.29 -23.79 5.52
CA GLY A 7 1.11 -23.62 5.93
C GLY A 7 1.53 -22.16 6.01
N ARG A 8 1.31 -21.51 7.16
CA ARG A 8 1.76 -20.12 7.38
C ARG A 8 3.27 -20.04 7.30
N LYS A 9 3.76 -19.05 6.56
CA LYS A 9 5.19 -18.72 6.45
C LYS A 9 5.42 -17.28 6.84
N VAL A 10 6.50 -17.04 7.57
CA VAL A 10 6.98 -15.71 7.92
C VAL A 10 8.49 -15.67 7.74
N SER A 11 9.02 -14.54 7.34
CA SER A 11 10.43 -14.22 7.43
C SER A 11 10.58 -12.78 7.90
N LEU A 12 11.37 -12.58 8.93
CA LEU A 12 11.71 -11.28 9.46
C LEU A 12 13.23 -11.11 9.43
N ILE A 13 13.68 -10.26 8.54
CA ILE A 13 15.09 -9.95 8.36
C ILE A 13 15.31 -8.50 8.75
N ILE A 14 16.30 -8.27 9.64
CA ILE A 14 16.69 -6.95 10.11
C ILE A 14 18.19 -6.78 9.88
N GLY A 15 18.59 -5.70 9.22
CA GLY A 15 19.98 -5.52 8.86
C GLY A 15 20.31 -4.13 8.31
N PHE A 16 21.43 -4.08 7.61
CA PHE A 16 21.81 -2.93 6.79
C PHE A 16 21.24 -3.05 5.38
N ASP A 17 21.29 -1.99 4.61
CA ASP A 17 20.92 -2.01 3.19
C ASP A 17 21.89 -2.91 2.37
N SER A 18 23.11 -3.08 2.85
CA SER A 18 24.10 -4.00 2.28
C SER A 18 25.00 -4.52 3.39
N GLY A 19 25.09 -5.84 3.54
CA GLY A 19 25.97 -6.47 4.51
C GLY A 19 25.25 -7.40 5.48
N ASP A 20 25.60 -7.34 6.76
CA ASP A 20 25.10 -8.24 7.78
C ASP A 20 23.60 -8.01 8.05
N ALA A 21 22.86 -9.09 8.20
CA ALA A 21 21.48 -9.11 8.59
C ALA A 21 21.20 -10.24 9.59
N LEU A 22 20.24 -10.02 10.45
CA LEU A 22 19.72 -11.00 11.39
C LEU A 22 18.41 -11.57 10.87
N ASP A 23 18.29 -12.87 10.89
CA ASP A 23 17.03 -13.58 10.65
C ASP A 23 16.38 -13.93 11.99
N LEU A 24 15.21 -13.38 12.25
CA LEU A 24 14.42 -13.60 13.46
C LEU A 24 13.17 -14.45 13.19
N SER A 25 13.07 -15.08 12.03
CA SER A 25 11.88 -15.80 11.53
C SER A 25 11.41 -16.94 12.44
N GLU A 26 12.32 -17.57 13.18
CA GLU A 26 12.03 -18.72 14.06
C GLU A 26 11.36 -18.32 15.40
N LEU A 27 11.46 -17.03 15.75
CA LEU A 27 10.88 -16.51 16.98
C LEU A 27 9.36 -16.28 16.85
N ARG A 28 8.69 -16.09 17.97
CA ARG A 28 7.32 -15.62 17.94
C ARG A 28 7.30 -14.17 17.50
N ILE A 29 6.58 -13.90 16.42
CA ILE A 29 6.44 -12.58 15.83
C ILE A 29 4.96 -12.21 15.79
N VAL A 30 4.62 -11.04 16.34
CA VAL A 30 3.31 -10.41 16.19
C VAL A 30 3.53 -9.13 15.41
N PHE A 31 2.78 -8.96 14.33
CA PHE A 31 2.96 -7.80 13.47
C PHE A 31 1.64 -7.16 13.06
N ARG A 32 1.72 -5.86 12.77
CA ARG A 32 0.65 -5.07 12.18
C ARG A 32 1.28 -4.10 11.19
N VAL A 33 0.88 -4.19 9.94
CA VAL A 33 1.34 -3.35 8.83
C VAL A 33 0.18 -2.54 8.32
N GLN A 34 0.33 -1.22 8.24
CA GLN A 34 -0.66 -0.30 7.71
C GLN A 34 -0.13 0.35 6.46
N ARG A 35 -0.90 0.27 5.38
CA ARG A 35 -0.55 0.78 4.06
C ARG A 35 -1.70 1.60 3.51
N GLY A 36 -1.38 2.64 2.76
CA GLY A 36 -2.36 3.50 2.12
C GLY A 36 -1.82 4.16 0.86
N ASP A 37 -2.70 4.74 0.07
CA ASP A 37 -2.35 5.51 -1.13
C ASP A 37 -1.97 6.97 -0.85
N LEU A 38 -1.95 7.34 0.43
CA LEU A 38 -1.53 8.66 0.87
C LEU A 38 -0.01 8.82 0.78
N GLN A 39 0.44 10.08 0.68
CA GLN A 39 1.85 10.44 0.65
C GLN A 39 2.63 10.12 1.93
N THR A 40 1.94 9.97 3.07
CA THR A 40 2.56 9.55 4.33
C THR A 40 3.10 8.15 4.24
N PRO A 41 4.34 7.90 4.72
CA PRO A 41 4.94 6.58 4.68
C PRO A 41 4.08 5.50 5.31
N ASN A 42 4.01 4.33 4.68
CA ASN A 42 3.42 3.14 5.27
C ASN A 42 4.17 2.75 6.53
N SER A 43 3.49 2.16 7.48
CA SER A 43 4.09 1.82 8.78
C SER A 43 3.92 0.35 9.14
N ALA A 44 4.90 -0.18 9.87
CA ALA A 44 4.83 -1.49 10.48
C ALA A 44 5.16 -1.41 11.98
N ARG A 45 4.41 -2.17 12.76
CA ARG A 45 4.72 -2.47 14.16
C ARG A 45 4.94 -3.96 14.27
N ILE A 46 6.11 -4.34 14.75
CA ILE A 46 6.53 -5.73 14.84
C ILE A 46 7.00 -5.98 16.26
N ARG A 47 6.43 -6.97 16.92
CA ARG A 47 6.85 -7.44 18.23
C ARG A 47 7.47 -8.79 18.09
N VAL A 48 8.71 -8.93 18.54
CA VAL A 48 9.44 -10.20 18.56
C VAL A 48 9.66 -10.60 20.01
N TYR A 49 9.30 -11.83 20.34
CA TYR A 49 9.39 -12.34 21.71
C TYR A 49 10.70 -13.08 21.94
N ASN A 50 11.22 -12.96 23.17
CA ASN A 50 12.35 -13.71 23.69
C ASN A 50 13.63 -13.61 22.84
N VAL A 51 13.89 -12.41 22.34
CA VAL A 51 15.16 -12.08 21.67
C VAL A 51 16.27 -12.01 22.72
N SER A 52 17.46 -12.54 22.41
CA SER A 52 18.63 -12.41 23.31
C SER A 52 19.04 -10.95 23.48
N ASP A 53 19.62 -10.62 24.62
CA ASP A 53 20.05 -9.25 24.92
C ASP A 53 21.06 -8.73 23.89
N ASP A 54 22.01 -9.58 23.45
CA ASP A 54 23.00 -9.22 22.44
C ASP A 54 22.34 -8.91 21.09
N THR A 55 21.40 -9.76 20.66
CA THR A 55 20.65 -9.55 19.43
C THR A 55 19.80 -8.30 19.51
N ALA A 56 19.08 -8.09 20.62
CA ALA A 56 18.26 -6.90 20.81
C ALA A 56 19.11 -5.61 20.80
N GLN A 57 20.32 -5.65 21.38
CA GLN A 57 21.25 -4.53 21.36
C GLN A 57 21.76 -4.19 19.94
N LYS A 58 22.05 -5.22 19.14
CA LYS A 58 22.44 -5.02 17.73
C LYS A 58 21.30 -4.38 16.91
N VAL A 59 20.06 -4.90 17.07
CA VAL A 59 18.88 -4.32 16.39
C VAL A 59 18.69 -2.85 16.78
N GLU A 60 18.88 -2.50 18.06
CA GLU A 60 18.66 -1.15 18.56
C GLU A 60 19.71 -0.13 18.07
N ARG A 61 20.96 -0.57 17.92
CA ARG A 61 22.10 0.34 17.72
C ARG A 61 22.71 0.31 16.33
N GLU A 62 22.60 -0.80 15.63
CA GLU A 62 23.38 -1.02 14.42
C GLU A 62 22.53 -1.06 13.17
N TYR A 63 21.34 -1.67 13.21
CA TYR A 63 20.55 -1.92 12.01
C TYR A 63 19.60 -0.78 11.66
N SER A 64 19.34 -0.61 10.37
CA SER A 64 18.54 0.48 9.83
C SER A 64 17.34 0.05 9.00
N ARG A 65 17.31 -1.21 8.53
CA ARG A 65 16.27 -1.72 7.64
C ARG A 65 15.61 -2.97 8.19
N VAL A 66 14.31 -3.10 7.94
CA VAL A 66 13.52 -4.29 8.24
C VAL A 66 12.75 -4.73 7.02
N VAL A 67 12.81 -6.03 6.72
CA VAL A 67 12.03 -6.69 5.67
C VAL A 67 11.18 -7.76 6.33
N LEU A 68 9.86 -7.63 6.18
CA LEU A 68 8.89 -8.61 6.67
C LEU A 68 8.19 -9.27 5.49
N GLN A 69 8.30 -10.58 5.42
CA GLN A 69 7.59 -11.41 4.46
C GLN A 69 6.61 -12.30 5.21
N ALA A 70 5.41 -12.43 4.69
CA ALA A 70 4.41 -13.32 5.26
C ALA A 70 3.48 -13.87 4.18
N GLY A 71 2.78 -14.95 4.50
CA GLY A 71 1.83 -15.59 3.59
C GLY A 71 1.58 -17.04 3.92
N TYR A 72 1.23 -17.79 2.89
CA TYR A 72 1.01 -19.22 2.91
C TYR A 72 1.93 -19.93 1.90
N GLU A 73 2.04 -21.26 2.00
CA GLU A 73 2.67 -22.03 0.93
C GLU A 73 1.94 -21.77 -0.39
N GLY A 74 2.66 -21.31 -1.42
CA GLY A 74 2.07 -20.95 -2.71
C GLY A 74 1.67 -19.48 -2.87
N ASN A 75 1.47 -18.73 -1.77
CA ASN A 75 1.23 -17.29 -1.80
C ASN A 75 2.00 -16.58 -0.66
N TYR A 76 3.27 -16.38 -0.87
CA TYR A 76 4.22 -15.83 0.10
C TYR A 76 4.99 -14.66 -0.52
N GLY A 77 5.12 -13.56 0.21
CA GLY A 77 5.81 -12.40 -0.32
C GLY A 77 6.05 -11.29 0.68
N ILE A 78 6.70 -10.23 0.21
CA ILE A 78 7.00 -9.05 1.02
C ILE A 78 5.68 -8.31 1.30
N ILE A 79 5.39 -8.16 2.60
CA ILE A 79 4.29 -7.35 3.10
C ILE A 79 4.76 -6.00 3.65
N PHE A 80 6.04 -5.89 4.01
CA PHE A 80 6.66 -4.63 4.42
C PHE A 80 8.16 -4.64 4.16
N ASP A 81 8.68 -3.52 3.66
CA ASP A 81 10.09 -3.22 3.51
C ASP A 81 10.30 -1.74 3.85
N GLY A 82 11.14 -1.45 4.84
CA GLY A 82 11.29 -0.07 5.28
C GLY A 82 12.40 0.13 6.30
N SER A 83 12.52 1.39 6.72
CA SER A 83 13.54 1.82 7.68
C SER A 83 13.04 1.65 9.12
N LEU A 84 13.95 1.26 10.01
CA LEU A 84 13.72 1.26 11.45
C LEU A 84 13.57 2.70 11.96
N VAL A 85 12.47 2.99 12.63
CA VAL A 85 12.19 4.30 13.25
C VAL A 85 12.44 4.26 14.74
N GLN A 86 11.97 3.21 15.41
CA GLN A 86 12.12 3.06 16.84
C GLN A 86 12.20 1.58 17.23
N VAL A 87 13.08 1.28 18.18
CA VAL A 87 13.17 -0.03 18.82
C VAL A 87 12.99 0.17 20.34
N ARG A 88 12.13 -0.65 20.94
CA ARG A 88 11.88 -0.62 22.39
C ARG A 88 11.92 -2.01 22.96
N ARG A 89 12.53 -2.16 24.10
CA ARG A 89 12.55 -3.41 24.87
C ARG A 89 11.54 -3.35 25.99
N GLY A 90 10.91 -4.47 26.28
CA GLY A 90 10.00 -4.60 27.39
C GLY A 90 9.88 -6.02 27.88
N ARG A 91 9.09 -6.19 28.92
CA ARG A 91 8.76 -7.48 29.51
C ARG A 91 7.25 -7.56 29.68
N GLU A 92 6.65 -8.64 29.20
CA GLU A 92 5.21 -8.87 29.29
C GLU A 92 4.88 -9.72 30.54
N SER A 93 5.74 -10.67 30.88
CA SER A 93 5.62 -11.50 32.07
C SER A 93 7.00 -11.75 32.72
N GLN A 94 7.05 -12.52 33.78
CA GLN A 94 8.33 -12.88 34.43
C GLN A 94 9.26 -13.65 33.47
N THR A 95 8.71 -14.39 32.54
CA THR A 95 9.43 -15.28 31.61
C THR A 95 9.46 -14.79 30.18
N GLU A 96 8.61 -13.83 29.79
CA GLU A 96 8.50 -13.35 28.43
C GLU A 96 8.98 -11.91 28.30
N THR A 97 10.02 -11.72 27.52
CA THR A 97 10.53 -10.43 27.08
C THR A 97 10.09 -10.16 25.65
N TYR A 98 10.04 -8.91 25.25
CA TYR A 98 9.74 -8.54 23.88
C TYR A 98 10.62 -7.39 23.37
N LEU A 99 10.77 -7.35 22.07
CA LEU A 99 11.36 -6.27 21.31
C LEU A 99 10.29 -5.69 20.39
N ASP A 100 9.85 -4.46 20.67
CA ASP A 100 8.93 -3.71 19.80
C ASP A 100 9.71 -2.92 18.79
N ILE A 101 9.42 -3.14 17.52
CA ILE A 101 10.03 -2.49 16.37
C ILE A 101 8.95 -1.68 15.67
N THR A 102 9.18 -0.38 15.52
CA THR A 102 8.39 0.50 14.67
C THR A 102 9.22 0.86 13.46
N ALA A 103 8.66 0.65 12.28
CA ALA A 103 9.32 0.91 11.02
C ALA A 103 8.38 1.65 10.05
N ALA A 104 8.96 2.39 9.11
CA ALA A 104 8.21 3.10 8.10
C ALA A 104 8.86 2.96 6.72
N ASP A 105 8.04 2.81 5.69
CA ASP A 105 8.47 2.61 4.31
C ASP A 105 8.96 3.94 3.72
N GLY A 106 10.28 4.03 3.47
CA GLY A 106 10.88 5.22 2.90
C GLY A 106 10.93 6.45 3.82
N ASP A 107 10.85 6.28 5.14
CA ASP A 107 10.85 7.38 6.12
C ASP A 107 12.05 8.32 5.96
N MET A 108 13.23 7.77 5.79
CA MET A 108 14.46 8.55 5.59
C MET A 108 14.39 9.39 4.30
N ALA A 109 13.88 8.82 3.22
CA ALA A 109 13.71 9.55 1.96
C ALA A 109 12.63 10.64 2.11
N TYR A 110 11.51 10.32 2.74
CA TYR A 110 10.42 11.27 2.98
C TYR A 110 10.85 12.49 3.80
N ASN A 111 11.67 12.27 4.84
CA ASN A 111 12.06 13.31 5.79
C ASN A 111 13.36 14.04 5.45
N PHE A 112 14.27 13.44 4.66
CA PHE A 112 15.61 13.98 4.44
C PHE A 112 16.03 14.13 2.98
N ALA A 113 15.26 13.65 2.00
CA ALA A 113 15.60 13.84 0.59
C ALA A 113 15.43 15.30 0.17
N VAL A 114 16.55 15.97 -0.11
CA VAL A 114 16.59 17.37 -0.56
C VAL A 114 16.99 17.42 -2.02
N VAL A 115 16.22 18.16 -2.80
CA VAL A 115 16.53 18.52 -4.18
C VAL A 115 17.28 19.86 -4.16
N ASN A 116 18.41 19.90 -4.84
CA ASN A 116 19.18 21.13 -5.06
C ASN A 116 19.71 21.12 -6.50
N THR A 117 18.90 21.60 -7.43
CA THR A 117 19.24 21.61 -8.86
C THR A 117 18.46 22.68 -9.62
N THR A 118 18.86 22.91 -10.85
CA THR A 118 18.13 23.77 -11.78
C THR A 118 17.78 23.00 -13.04
N LEU A 119 16.50 22.97 -13.37
CA LEU A 119 16.02 22.42 -14.62
C LEU A 119 16.00 23.49 -15.70
N ALA A 120 16.41 23.11 -16.91
CA ALA A 120 16.41 24.01 -18.07
C ALA A 120 14.97 24.33 -18.52
N ALA A 121 14.83 25.39 -19.32
CA ALA A 121 13.60 25.62 -20.07
C ALA A 121 13.28 24.43 -20.97
N GLY A 122 12.01 24.10 -21.11
CA GLY A 122 11.54 22.90 -21.82
C GLY A 122 11.41 21.66 -20.92
N SER A 123 11.75 21.73 -19.64
CA SER A 123 11.57 20.61 -18.70
C SER A 123 10.09 20.26 -18.52
N THR A 124 9.80 18.97 -18.39
CA THR A 124 8.47 18.39 -18.26
C THR A 124 8.17 17.98 -16.82
N PRO A 125 6.91 17.69 -16.43
CA PRO A 125 6.59 17.09 -15.15
C PRO A 125 7.39 15.83 -14.86
N GLU A 126 7.66 15.02 -15.87
CA GLU A 126 8.51 13.84 -15.76
C GLU A 126 9.94 14.14 -15.31
N ASP A 127 10.55 15.21 -15.85
CA ASP A 127 11.90 15.61 -15.46
C ASP A 127 11.94 16.05 -14.00
N HIS A 128 10.88 16.68 -13.51
CA HIS A 128 10.75 17.04 -12.10
C HIS A 128 10.69 15.81 -11.20
N VAL A 129 9.86 14.81 -11.56
CA VAL A 129 9.76 13.56 -10.82
C VAL A 129 11.08 12.81 -10.80
N LYS A 130 11.78 12.71 -11.95
CA LYS A 130 13.11 12.07 -12.03
C LYS A 130 14.12 12.70 -11.06
N VAL A 131 14.15 14.01 -10.99
CA VAL A 131 15.06 14.72 -10.07
C VAL A 131 14.71 14.45 -8.61
N CYS A 132 13.42 14.46 -8.27
CA CYS A 132 12.95 14.14 -6.91
C CYS A 132 13.27 12.70 -6.55
N THR A 133 12.98 11.76 -7.43
CA THR A 133 13.27 10.33 -7.21
C THR A 133 14.77 10.08 -7.09
N ALA A 134 15.60 10.73 -7.93
CA ALA A 134 17.06 10.65 -7.81
C ALA A 134 17.60 11.13 -6.45
N ALA A 135 16.95 12.12 -5.84
CA ALA A 135 17.27 12.55 -4.48
C ALA A 135 16.87 11.49 -3.42
N MET A 136 15.75 10.79 -3.64
CA MET A 136 15.25 9.75 -2.74
C MET A 136 16.03 8.42 -2.85
N VAL A 137 16.59 8.10 -4.01
CA VAL A 137 17.43 6.90 -4.23
C VAL A 137 18.58 6.82 -3.24
N LYS A 138 19.14 7.96 -2.84
CA LYS A 138 20.23 8.03 -1.83
C LYS A 138 19.81 7.47 -0.47
N PHE A 139 18.51 7.37 -0.22
CA PHE A 139 17.91 6.85 1.01
C PHE A 139 17.17 5.51 0.77
N GLY A 140 17.51 4.79 -0.31
CA GLY A 140 16.97 3.47 -0.60
C GLY A 140 15.60 3.45 -1.28
N VAL A 141 15.01 4.60 -1.64
CA VAL A 141 13.72 4.67 -2.32
C VAL A 141 13.91 4.84 -3.82
N GLY A 142 13.52 3.83 -4.60
CA GLY A 142 13.68 3.78 -6.04
C GLY A 142 12.47 4.31 -6.83
N GLU A 143 12.51 4.12 -8.14
CA GLU A 143 11.39 4.41 -9.04
C GLU A 143 10.39 3.25 -9.05
N GLY A 144 9.10 3.58 -8.89
CA GLY A 144 7.97 2.65 -9.00
C GLY A 144 7.12 2.92 -10.24
N TYR A 145 5.84 2.53 -10.16
CA TYR A 145 4.90 2.81 -11.24
C TYR A 145 4.67 4.31 -11.40
N ARG A 146 4.67 4.74 -12.64
CA ARG A 146 4.34 6.11 -13.04
C ARG A 146 3.58 6.07 -14.38
N PRO A 147 2.42 6.72 -14.48
CA PRO A 147 1.73 6.91 -15.76
C PRO A 147 2.50 7.92 -16.63
N ASP A 148 2.10 8.05 -17.87
CA ASP A 148 2.49 9.23 -18.65
C ASP A 148 1.87 10.47 -17.99
N LEU A 149 2.71 11.32 -17.41
CA LEU A 149 2.26 12.51 -16.70
C LEU A 149 1.77 13.61 -17.64
N GLY A 150 2.09 13.50 -18.95
CA GLY A 150 1.75 14.52 -19.93
C GLY A 150 2.28 15.90 -19.55
N GLY A 151 1.49 16.92 -19.86
CA GLY A 151 1.75 18.29 -19.43
C GLY A 151 2.58 19.09 -20.44
N ARG A 152 2.51 20.42 -20.27
CA ARG A 152 3.25 21.34 -21.13
C ARG A 152 4.66 21.55 -20.59
N PRO A 153 5.68 21.55 -21.45
CA PRO A 153 7.03 21.91 -21.04
C PRO A 153 7.06 23.32 -20.45
N LEU A 154 7.85 23.50 -19.40
CA LEU A 154 8.01 24.80 -18.76
C LEU A 154 8.73 25.77 -19.72
N PRO A 155 8.15 26.96 -19.98
CA PRO A 155 8.76 27.92 -20.91
C PRO A 155 10.06 28.52 -20.37
N ARG A 156 10.31 28.41 -19.08
CA ARG A 156 11.51 28.94 -18.40
C ARG A 156 12.16 27.88 -17.52
N GLY A 157 13.46 28.03 -17.27
CA GLY A 157 14.15 27.19 -16.31
C GLY A 157 13.56 27.34 -14.91
N LYS A 158 13.62 26.26 -14.12
CA LYS A 158 13.10 26.20 -12.75
C LYS A 158 14.23 25.83 -11.79
N VAL A 159 14.47 26.66 -10.81
CA VAL A 159 15.34 26.35 -9.68
C VAL A 159 14.54 25.52 -8.68
N MET A 160 15.09 24.40 -8.25
CA MET A 160 14.50 23.51 -7.25
C MET A 160 15.46 23.43 -6.07
N PHE A 161 15.03 23.94 -4.92
CA PHE A 161 15.75 23.86 -3.66
C PHE A 161 14.74 23.61 -2.54
N GLY A 162 14.74 22.42 -1.97
CA GLY A 162 13.79 22.02 -0.92
C GLY A 162 13.58 20.53 -0.86
N MET A 163 12.56 20.13 -0.08
CA MET A 163 12.25 18.72 0.11
C MET A 163 11.69 18.07 -1.17
N ALA A 164 12.18 16.88 -1.50
CA ALA A 164 11.72 16.13 -2.67
C ALA A 164 10.21 15.84 -2.60
N ARG A 165 9.68 15.53 -1.42
CA ARG A 165 8.24 15.28 -1.19
C ARG A 165 7.36 16.47 -1.58
N ASP A 166 7.79 17.70 -1.29
CA ASP A 166 6.99 18.90 -1.57
C ASP A 166 6.90 19.17 -3.09
N TYR A 167 8.00 18.86 -3.80
CA TYR A 167 8.01 18.93 -5.26
C TYR A 167 7.19 17.81 -5.89
N LEU A 168 7.25 16.57 -5.37
CA LEU A 168 6.40 15.47 -5.81
C LEU A 168 4.92 15.80 -5.61
N GLU A 169 4.55 16.36 -4.46
CA GLU A 169 3.19 16.83 -4.17
C GLU A 169 2.75 17.89 -5.18
N THR A 170 3.62 18.85 -5.49
CA THR A 170 3.33 19.90 -6.48
C THR A 170 3.09 19.32 -7.88
N VAL A 171 3.92 18.37 -8.29
CA VAL A 171 3.76 17.68 -9.58
C VAL A 171 2.49 16.83 -9.57
N ALA A 172 2.26 16.05 -8.54
CA ALA A 172 1.10 15.19 -8.40
C ALA A 172 -0.21 15.99 -8.55
N ARG A 173 -0.36 17.11 -7.84
CA ARG A 173 -1.51 18.01 -7.98
C ARG A 173 -1.67 18.58 -9.38
N SER A 174 -0.57 18.96 -10.03
CA SER A 174 -0.62 19.54 -11.38
C SER A 174 -0.95 18.52 -12.47
N THR A 175 -0.69 17.25 -12.22
CA THR A 175 -0.95 16.13 -13.14
C THR A 175 -2.14 15.27 -12.75
N GLN A 176 -2.90 15.66 -11.71
CA GLN A 176 -4.04 14.91 -11.18
C GLN A 176 -3.69 13.46 -10.87
N THR A 177 -2.57 13.29 -10.15
CA THR A 177 -2.10 12.00 -9.68
C THR A 177 -1.97 12.01 -8.16
N LEU A 178 -2.10 10.84 -7.56
CA LEU A 178 -1.70 10.57 -6.17
C LEU A 178 -0.30 10.01 -6.17
N TRP A 179 0.55 10.43 -5.22
CA TRP A 179 1.86 9.85 -5.07
C TRP A 179 2.02 9.24 -3.68
N SER A 180 2.74 8.13 -3.60
CA SER A 180 3.03 7.44 -2.35
C SER A 180 4.34 6.66 -2.47
N ILE A 181 4.89 6.23 -1.32
CA ILE A 181 6.01 5.29 -1.29
C ILE A 181 5.43 3.91 -0.98
N GLN A 182 5.68 2.95 -1.88
CA GLN A 182 5.18 1.58 -1.77
C GLN A 182 6.32 0.59 -2.00
N ASP A 183 6.60 -0.23 -0.99
CA ASP A 183 7.66 -1.24 -1.02
C ASP A 183 9.03 -0.64 -1.45
N GLY A 184 9.42 0.50 -0.87
CA GLY A 184 10.67 1.21 -1.17
C GLY A 184 10.71 1.90 -2.54
N LYS A 185 9.57 2.19 -3.16
CA LYS A 185 9.49 2.84 -4.48
C LYS A 185 8.49 3.97 -4.51
N VAL A 186 8.84 5.07 -5.17
CA VAL A 186 7.89 6.15 -5.45
C VAL A 186 6.89 5.69 -6.50
N GLN A 187 5.64 5.62 -6.12
CA GLN A 187 4.53 5.26 -7.00
C GLN A 187 3.66 6.49 -7.24
N MET A 188 3.23 6.68 -8.50
CA MET A 188 2.26 7.70 -8.88
C MET A 188 1.09 7.02 -9.60
N VAL A 189 -0.13 7.30 -9.16
CA VAL A 189 -1.36 6.73 -9.75
C VAL A 189 -2.30 7.87 -10.10
N PRO A 190 -2.88 7.93 -11.30
CA PRO A 190 -3.86 8.95 -11.63
C PRO A 190 -5.06 8.87 -10.68
N GLU A 191 -5.61 10.01 -10.23
CA GLU A 191 -6.78 10.06 -9.36
C GLU A 191 -8.01 9.32 -9.93
N THR A 192 -8.07 9.21 -11.26
CA THR A 192 -9.17 8.56 -11.98
C THR A 192 -8.81 7.21 -12.57
N SER A 193 -7.77 6.54 -12.04
CA SER A 193 -7.26 5.29 -12.60
C SER A 193 -6.59 4.42 -11.52
N TYR A 194 -5.91 3.36 -11.92
CA TYR A 194 -5.22 2.45 -11.04
C TYR A 194 -3.86 2.02 -11.61
N ALA A 195 -2.99 1.50 -10.76
CA ALA A 195 -1.71 0.94 -11.17
C ALA A 195 -1.92 -0.43 -11.84
N PRO A 196 -1.22 -0.72 -12.94
CA PRO A 196 -1.32 -2.00 -13.62
C PRO A 196 -0.76 -3.13 -12.75
N GLY A 197 -1.28 -4.33 -12.95
CA GLY A 197 -0.82 -5.53 -12.27
C GLY A 197 -1.88 -6.60 -12.19
N GLU A 198 -1.57 -7.67 -11.48
CA GLU A 198 -2.49 -8.77 -11.23
C GLU A 198 -3.73 -8.26 -10.47
N ILE A 199 -4.90 -8.74 -10.87
CA ILE A 199 -6.18 -8.46 -10.21
C ILE A 199 -6.61 -9.75 -9.51
N PRO A 200 -6.36 -9.86 -8.19
CA PRO A 200 -6.77 -11.04 -7.44
C PRO A 200 -8.30 -11.10 -7.30
N ASP A 201 -8.83 -12.29 -7.50
CA ASP A 201 -10.25 -12.59 -7.30
C ASP A 201 -10.50 -12.98 -5.84
N ILE A 202 -11.28 -12.15 -5.13
CA ILE A 202 -11.54 -12.30 -3.70
C ILE A 202 -12.92 -12.89 -3.49
N ASN A 203 -12.94 -14.13 -3.02
CA ASN A 203 -14.15 -14.89 -2.70
C ASN A 203 -13.88 -15.83 -1.52
N TYR A 204 -14.88 -16.61 -1.11
CA TYR A 204 -14.72 -17.56 0.00
C TYR A 204 -13.65 -18.65 -0.26
N GLN A 205 -13.42 -19.01 -1.53
CA GLN A 205 -12.39 -20.01 -1.90
C GLN A 205 -10.97 -19.41 -1.89
N SER A 206 -10.84 -18.11 -2.15
CA SER A 206 -9.58 -17.39 -2.09
C SER A 206 -9.27 -16.80 -0.71
N GLY A 207 -10.08 -17.18 0.31
CA GLY A 207 -9.81 -16.85 1.71
C GLY A 207 -10.52 -15.61 2.24
N MET A 208 -11.59 -15.15 1.61
CA MET A 208 -12.44 -14.10 2.17
C MET A 208 -13.05 -14.56 3.49
N VAL A 209 -13.00 -13.72 4.51
CA VAL A 209 -13.52 -13.99 5.86
C VAL A 209 -14.70 -13.06 6.13
N GLY A 210 -15.89 -13.67 6.31
CA GLY A 210 -17.13 -12.91 6.44
C GLY A 210 -17.65 -12.41 5.10
N LEU A 211 -18.46 -11.37 5.14
CA LEU A 211 -18.99 -10.68 3.96
C LEU A 211 -18.35 -9.30 3.85
N PRO A 212 -18.09 -8.81 2.63
CA PRO A 212 -17.66 -7.43 2.44
C PRO A 212 -18.72 -6.46 2.97
N GLU A 213 -18.30 -5.47 3.72
CA GLU A 213 -19.18 -4.48 4.32
C GLU A 213 -19.02 -3.14 3.61
N GLN A 214 -20.14 -2.55 3.20
CA GLN A 214 -20.13 -1.20 2.67
C GLN A 214 -20.07 -0.21 3.83
N THR A 215 -19.17 0.76 3.75
CA THR A 215 -18.98 1.84 4.72
C THR A 215 -19.02 3.19 4.01
N GLN A 216 -19.02 4.28 4.76
CA GLN A 216 -18.93 5.64 4.18
C GLN A 216 -17.60 5.86 3.41
N ASN A 217 -16.55 5.13 3.77
CA ASN A 217 -15.22 5.26 3.17
C ASN A 217 -14.98 4.30 2.00
N GLY A 218 -15.97 3.48 1.65
CA GLY A 218 -15.86 2.46 0.62
C GLY A 218 -16.33 1.10 1.10
N ILE A 219 -15.81 0.03 0.50
CA ILE A 219 -16.11 -1.34 0.89
C ILE A 219 -14.93 -1.90 1.68
N THR A 220 -15.22 -2.38 2.87
CA THR A 220 -14.24 -3.09 3.72
C THR A 220 -14.32 -4.58 3.45
N VAL A 221 -13.20 -5.20 3.17
CA VAL A 221 -13.09 -6.64 2.92
C VAL A 221 -12.01 -7.22 3.81
N LYS A 222 -12.38 -8.21 4.61
CA LYS A 222 -11.44 -8.99 5.42
C LYS A 222 -11.16 -10.34 4.75
N MET A 223 -9.90 -10.72 4.71
CA MET A 223 -9.47 -11.98 4.13
C MET A 223 -8.28 -12.58 4.89
N LEU A 224 -7.98 -13.83 4.62
CA LEU A 224 -6.74 -14.45 5.05
C LEU A 224 -5.55 -13.67 4.46
N LEU A 225 -4.43 -13.65 5.17
CA LEU A 225 -3.27 -12.86 4.77
C LEU A 225 -2.87 -13.15 3.32
N ASN A 226 -2.86 -12.10 2.50
CA ASN A 226 -2.56 -12.17 1.09
C ASN A 226 -1.57 -11.08 0.66
N PRO A 227 -0.30 -11.40 0.41
CA PRO A 227 0.73 -10.43 0.00
C PRO A 227 0.56 -9.90 -1.42
N SER A 228 -0.30 -10.53 -2.25
CA SER A 228 -0.58 -10.09 -3.62
C SER A 228 -1.42 -8.81 -3.66
N ILE A 229 -2.11 -8.48 -2.57
CA ILE A 229 -2.87 -7.23 -2.45
C ILE A 229 -1.92 -6.06 -2.35
N LYS A 230 -2.01 -5.15 -3.31
CA LYS A 230 -1.15 -3.95 -3.38
C LYS A 230 -1.99 -2.69 -3.46
N ILE A 231 -1.52 -1.65 -2.80
CA ILE A 231 -2.16 -0.32 -2.82
C ILE A 231 -2.12 0.26 -4.23
N GLY A 232 -3.21 0.91 -4.63
CA GLY A 232 -3.34 1.53 -5.94
C GLY A 232 -3.70 0.58 -7.07
N ARG A 233 -3.94 -0.72 -6.78
CA ARG A 233 -4.36 -1.72 -7.77
C ARG A 233 -5.81 -2.11 -7.59
N LEU A 234 -6.32 -2.91 -8.52
CA LEU A 234 -7.66 -3.46 -8.45
C LEU A 234 -7.68 -4.83 -7.75
N ILE A 235 -8.81 -5.10 -7.14
CA ILE A 235 -9.27 -6.44 -6.77
C ILE A 235 -10.64 -6.70 -7.39
N HIS A 236 -10.98 -7.96 -7.57
CA HIS A 236 -12.30 -8.36 -8.05
C HIS A 236 -13.08 -8.99 -6.89
N LEU A 237 -14.32 -8.51 -6.67
CA LEU A 237 -15.26 -9.03 -5.67
C LEU A 237 -16.56 -9.41 -6.37
N ASN A 238 -17.17 -10.52 -5.98
CA ASN A 238 -18.52 -10.84 -6.43
C ASN A 238 -19.53 -9.93 -5.70
N ASN A 239 -20.21 -9.06 -6.44
CA ASN A 239 -21.19 -8.11 -5.89
C ASN A 239 -22.36 -8.78 -5.15
N ALA A 240 -22.73 -10.01 -5.53
CA ALA A 240 -23.75 -10.79 -4.81
C ALA A 240 -23.35 -11.14 -3.38
N SER A 241 -22.05 -11.05 -3.05
CA SER A 241 -21.50 -11.36 -1.73
C SER A 241 -21.34 -10.12 -0.85
N VAL A 242 -21.58 -8.91 -1.37
CA VAL A 242 -21.44 -7.66 -0.61
C VAL A 242 -22.65 -7.42 0.26
N GLN A 243 -22.44 -7.32 1.56
CA GLN A 243 -23.48 -6.95 2.51
C GLN A 243 -23.79 -5.45 2.37
N GLN A 244 -25.05 -5.13 2.07
CA GLN A 244 -25.48 -3.75 1.96
C GLN A 244 -25.46 -3.08 3.34
N TYR A 245 -25.14 -1.80 3.33
CA TYR A 245 -25.16 -0.97 4.54
C TYR A 245 -26.58 -0.95 5.15
N GLU A 246 -26.67 -1.21 6.44
CA GLU A 246 -27.91 -1.08 7.19
C GLU A 246 -28.15 0.41 7.55
N TYR A 247 -29.27 0.95 7.07
CA TYR A 247 -29.61 2.34 7.31
C TYR A 247 -29.85 2.62 8.79
N SER A 248 -29.20 3.65 9.31
CA SER A 248 -29.53 4.16 10.64
C SER A 248 -30.91 4.84 10.61
N LEU A 249 -31.76 4.52 11.59
CA LEU A 249 -33.07 5.15 11.77
C LEU A 249 -32.98 6.51 12.48
N ALA A 250 -31.79 6.96 12.86
CA ALA A 250 -31.60 8.27 13.50
C ALA A 250 -31.85 9.41 12.50
N ASN A 251 -32.65 10.39 12.92
CA ASN A 251 -33.07 11.50 12.04
C ASN A 251 -31.94 12.39 11.55
N ASP A 252 -30.83 12.45 12.26
CA ASP A 252 -29.63 13.22 11.93
C ASP A 252 -28.75 12.56 10.85
N GLN A 253 -28.99 11.27 10.56
CA GLN A 253 -28.22 10.50 9.57
C GLN A 253 -28.99 10.27 8.25
N GLN A 254 -30.18 10.85 8.06
CA GLN A 254 -30.96 10.63 6.84
C GLN A 254 -30.27 11.13 5.57
N ALA A 255 -29.51 12.22 5.66
CA ALA A 255 -28.75 12.75 4.51
C ALA A 255 -27.59 11.83 4.11
N GLU A 256 -26.97 11.16 5.07
CA GLU A 256 -25.93 10.16 4.83
C GLU A 256 -26.50 8.87 4.25
N ASN A 257 -27.66 8.42 4.75
CA ASN A 257 -28.38 7.27 4.20
C ASN A 257 -28.76 7.48 2.73
N GLN A 258 -29.14 8.72 2.33
CA GLN A 258 -29.44 9.04 0.94
C GLN A 258 -28.20 9.01 0.04
N LYS A 259 -27.05 9.46 0.53
CA LYS A 259 -25.77 9.36 -0.20
C LYS A 259 -25.38 7.90 -0.42
N ILE A 260 -25.52 7.08 0.60
CA ILE A 260 -25.23 5.63 0.53
C ILE A 260 -26.20 4.93 -0.43
N ALA A 261 -27.50 5.30 -0.44
CA ALA A 261 -28.47 4.76 -1.38
C ALA A 261 -28.14 5.08 -2.85
N LEU A 262 -27.57 6.25 -3.11
CA LEU A 262 -27.09 6.62 -4.44
C LEU A 262 -25.85 5.83 -4.85
N GLN A 263 -24.96 5.53 -3.91
CA GLN A 263 -23.79 4.69 -4.14
C GLN A 263 -24.14 3.21 -4.36
N ASN A 264 -25.24 2.71 -3.77
CA ASN A 264 -25.73 1.34 -3.95
C ASN A 264 -26.25 1.01 -5.36
N LYS A 265 -26.37 1.98 -6.26
CA LYS A 265 -26.73 1.77 -7.66
C LYS A 265 -25.60 1.22 -8.54
N PHE A 266 -24.44 0.96 -7.99
CA PHE A 266 -23.30 0.42 -8.73
C PHE A 266 -23.51 -1.08 -9.03
N ASN A 267 -24.16 -1.33 -10.13
CA ASN A 267 -24.38 -2.66 -10.72
C ASN A 267 -23.21 -3.01 -11.63
N SER A 268 -21.99 -2.84 -11.20
CA SER A 268 -20.85 -3.11 -12.04
C SER A 268 -20.01 -4.24 -11.51
N ASP A 269 -19.37 -4.91 -12.41
CA ASP A 269 -18.61 -6.15 -12.40
C ASP A 269 -17.63 -6.43 -11.23
N GLY A 270 -17.85 -5.83 -10.04
CA GLY A 270 -17.12 -6.18 -8.84
C GLY A 270 -15.64 -5.79 -8.82
N TYR A 271 -15.21 -4.82 -9.62
CA TYR A 271 -13.85 -4.30 -9.56
C TYR A 271 -13.74 -3.14 -8.59
N TYR A 272 -12.73 -3.23 -7.70
CA TYR A 272 -12.54 -2.25 -6.64
C TYR A 272 -11.08 -1.84 -6.55
N TYR A 273 -10.86 -0.54 -6.41
CA TYR A 273 -9.55 0.07 -6.19
C TYR A 273 -9.16 -0.06 -4.72
N VAL A 274 -7.98 -0.59 -4.43
CA VAL A 274 -7.45 -0.75 -3.08
C VAL A 274 -6.85 0.58 -2.61
N MET A 275 -7.56 1.28 -1.71
CA MET A 275 -7.14 2.56 -1.13
C MET A 275 -6.23 2.35 0.08
N SER A 276 -6.60 1.45 0.97
CA SER A 276 -5.80 1.14 2.15
C SER A 276 -5.84 -0.35 2.49
N SER A 277 -4.81 -0.82 3.18
CA SER A 277 -4.76 -2.18 3.70
C SER A 277 -4.13 -2.22 5.07
N GLU A 278 -4.67 -3.06 5.92
CA GLU A 278 -4.09 -3.43 7.20
C GLU A 278 -3.82 -4.93 7.20
N ILE A 279 -2.59 -5.32 7.53
CA ILE A 279 -2.15 -6.70 7.56
C ILE A 279 -1.66 -7.00 8.96
N TRP A 280 -2.21 -8.03 9.61
CA TRP A 280 -1.77 -8.40 10.95
C TRP A 280 -1.68 -9.91 11.12
N GLY A 281 -0.79 -10.34 11.98
CA GLY A 281 -0.58 -11.74 12.26
C GLY A 281 0.20 -12.00 13.54
N ASP A 282 -0.01 -13.20 14.08
CA ASP A 282 0.77 -13.80 15.18
C ASP A 282 1.23 -15.18 14.73
N THR A 283 2.53 -15.42 14.72
CA THR A 283 3.11 -16.71 14.27
C THR A 283 2.75 -17.88 15.19
N ARG A 284 2.36 -17.62 16.42
CA ARG A 284 1.94 -18.63 17.43
C ARG A 284 0.47 -18.50 17.83
N GLY A 285 -0.21 -17.45 17.33
CA GLY A 285 -1.63 -17.18 17.59
C GLY A 285 -2.53 -17.58 16.41
N THR A 286 -3.78 -17.12 16.49
CA THR A 286 -4.81 -17.38 15.46
C THR A 286 -4.84 -16.31 14.36
N ASP A 287 -4.39 -15.11 14.68
CA ASP A 287 -4.47 -13.96 13.78
C ASP A 287 -3.53 -14.10 12.59
N TRP A 288 -4.08 -13.99 11.37
CA TRP A 288 -3.34 -14.05 10.11
C TRP A 288 -4.21 -13.51 8.99
N TYR A 289 -4.41 -12.19 8.97
CA TYR A 289 -5.43 -11.55 8.15
C TYR A 289 -4.89 -10.34 7.38
N THR A 290 -5.57 -10.02 6.30
CA THR A 290 -5.50 -8.76 5.57
C THR A 290 -6.91 -8.18 5.53
N GLU A 291 -7.04 -6.90 5.88
CA GLU A 291 -8.25 -6.12 5.70
C GLU A 291 -7.95 -4.98 4.74
N VAL A 292 -8.84 -4.73 3.81
CA VAL A 292 -8.68 -3.69 2.81
C VAL A 292 -9.90 -2.80 2.76
N ILE A 293 -9.67 -1.52 2.54
CA ILE A 293 -10.73 -0.56 2.20
C ILE A 293 -10.59 -0.25 0.71
N CYS A 294 -11.67 -0.47 -0.01
CA CYS A 294 -11.69 -0.39 -1.46
C CYS A 294 -12.76 0.58 -1.94
N LEU A 295 -12.49 1.28 -3.02
CA LEU A 295 -13.46 2.12 -3.71
C LEU A 295 -13.98 1.40 -4.95
N ALA A 296 -15.30 1.46 -5.18
CA ALA A 296 -15.89 0.93 -6.40
C ALA A 296 -15.34 1.69 -7.61
N VAL A 297 -14.89 0.94 -8.60
CA VAL A 297 -14.54 1.52 -9.91
C VAL A 297 -15.84 1.62 -10.70
N ASP A 298 -16.18 2.84 -11.12
CA ASP A 298 -17.37 3.05 -11.96
C ASP A 298 -17.19 2.29 -13.28
N ALA A 299 -18.14 1.40 -13.58
CA ALA A 299 -18.10 0.51 -14.75
C ALA A 299 -18.41 1.21 -16.08
N THR A 300 -17.94 2.43 -16.23
CA THR A 300 -17.79 2.97 -17.58
C THR A 300 -16.78 2.05 -18.29
N PRO A 301 -17.11 1.45 -19.44
CA PRO A 301 -16.71 0.10 -19.81
C PRO A 301 -15.20 -0.10 -19.71
N ILE A 302 -14.78 -0.92 -18.80
CA ILE A 302 -13.46 -1.55 -18.86
C ILE A 302 -13.48 -2.30 -20.19
N ASN A 303 -12.71 -1.82 -21.15
CA ASN A 303 -12.63 -2.45 -22.45
C ASN A 303 -12.20 -3.92 -22.22
N PRO A 304 -13.00 -4.92 -22.61
CA PRO A 304 -12.66 -6.33 -22.42
C PRO A 304 -11.28 -6.69 -22.97
N ASP A 305 -10.82 -6.02 -24.01
CA ASP A 305 -9.48 -6.20 -24.59
C ASP A 305 -8.35 -5.79 -23.63
N LEU A 306 -8.60 -4.90 -22.66
CA LEU A 306 -7.63 -4.50 -21.66
C LEU A 306 -7.52 -5.52 -20.52
N LEU A 307 -8.64 -6.15 -20.16
CA LEU A 307 -8.64 -7.28 -19.20
C LEU A 307 -7.87 -8.48 -19.78
N ASN A 308 -8.11 -8.83 -21.02
CA ASN A 308 -7.40 -9.91 -21.71
C ASN A 308 -5.89 -9.66 -21.83
N LYS A 309 -5.46 -8.41 -21.99
CA LYS A 309 -4.04 -8.04 -22.01
C LYS A 309 -3.39 -8.07 -20.62
N ALA A 310 -4.12 -7.75 -19.57
CA ALA A 310 -3.64 -7.87 -18.20
C ALA A 310 -3.42 -9.35 -17.82
N GLU A 311 -4.29 -10.26 -18.25
CA GLU A 311 -4.13 -11.70 -18.07
C GLU A 311 -2.94 -12.28 -18.88
N GLN A 312 -2.56 -11.67 -20.00
CA GLN A 312 -1.47 -12.17 -20.87
C GLN A 312 -0.08 -11.62 -20.51
N GLY A 313 0.07 -10.83 -19.45
CA GLY A 313 1.39 -10.32 -19.00
C GLY A 313 2.10 -9.39 -19.98
N ALA A 314 1.38 -8.82 -20.97
CA ALA A 314 1.94 -7.91 -21.95
C ALA A 314 2.07 -6.48 -21.38
N THR A 315 3.13 -5.81 -21.76
CA THR A 315 3.49 -4.41 -21.48
C THR A 315 2.28 -3.50 -21.27
N GLY A 316 2.19 -2.94 -20.09
CA GLY A 316 1.15 -2.21 -19.42
C GLY A 316 -0.03 -1.68 -20.24
N PRO A 317 -1.26 -2.09 -19.94
CA PRO A 317 -2.44 -1.48 -20.56
C PRO A 317 -2.58 -0.04 -20.06
N VAL A 318 -3.10 0.82 -20.95
CA VAL A 318 -3.59 2.14 -20.53
C VAL A 318 -4.72 1.88 -19.51
N PRO A 319 -4.59 2.31 -18.26
CA PRO A 319 -5.60 2.02 -17.25
C PRO A 319 -6.94 2.66 -17.65
N PRO A 320 -8.08 1.98 -17.43
CA PRO A 320 -9.39 2.61 -17.59
C PRO A 320 -9.50 3.78 -16.61
N LYS A 321 -10.18 4.83 -17.00
CA LYS A 321 -10.43 6.00 -16.15
C LYS A 321 -11.41 5.58 -15.04
N LEU A 322 -11.06 5.83 -13.79
CA LEU A 322 -12.03 5.84 -12.70
C LEU A 322 -13.07 6.92 -13.00
N GLY A 323 -14.33 6.61 -12.81
CA GLY A 323 -15.40 7.60 -12.95
C GLY A 323 -15.15 8.77 -12.03
N VAL A 324 -15.16 9.99 -12.58
CA VAL A 324 -15.03 11.21 -11.78
C VAL A 324 -16.26 11.31 -10.87
N ILE A 325 -16.09 11.11 -9.58
CA ILE A 325 -17.09 11.55 -8.60
C ILE A 325 -17.09 13.07 -8.66
N LYS A 326 -18.04 13.67 -9.42
CA LYS A 326 -18.21 15.11 -9.40
C LYS A 326 -18.59 15.50 -7.97
N PRO A 327 -17.83 16.39 -7.31
CA PRO A 327 -18.31 16.98 -6.07
C PRO A 327 -19.64 17.66 -6.38
N TYR A 328 -20.66 17.33 -5.63
CA TYR A 328 -21.92 18.05 -5.71
C TYR A 328 -21.66 19.50 -5.31
N GLY A 329 -21.89 20.41 -6.26
CA GLY A 329 -22.01 21.84 -6.02
C GLY A 329 -23.32 22.17 -5.36
#